data_5f86656ad8693c777cb6cc98847a23d2
#
_entry.id   5f86656ad8693c777cb6cc98847a23d2
#
_cell.length_a   1.000
_cell.length_b   1.000
_cell.length_c   1.000
_cell.angle_alpha   90.00
_cell.angle_beta   90.00
_cell.angle_gamma   90.00
#
_symmetry.space_group_name_H-M   'P 1'
#
loop_
_entity.id
_entity.type
_entity.pdbx_description
1 polymer ?
#
loop_
_entity_poly.entity_id
_entity_poly.type
_entity_poly.pdbx_seq_one_letter_code
_entity_poly.pdbx_strand_id
1 'polypeptide(L)' 'MPVAIKAYVLVVADPGKTKGVLEVMRRIEGVTESHEVMGPYDIVAEIHVDNLTDIPSILGDKIRRIAGIQSTTSLVTLPD' A
#
# COMPACT_ATOMS: atom_id res chain seq x y z
N MET A 1 5.62 -25.25 -1.37
CA MET A 1 4.57 -24.23 -1.43
C MET A 1 5.19 -22.85 -1.35
N PRO A 2 4.91 -22.00 -2.31
CA PRO A 2 5.37 -20.64 -2.16
C PRO A 2 4.68 -19.98 -0.97
N VAL A 3 5.47 -19.32 -0.15
CA VAL A 3 4.95 -18.58 0.99
C VAL A 3 4.70 -17.16 0.48
N ALA A 4 3.44 -16.74 0.50
CA ALA A 4 3.12 -15.39 0.12
C ALA A 4 3.75 -14.41 1.11
N ILE A 5 4.39 -13.40 0.58
CA ILE A 5 4.98 -12.33 1.38
C ILE A 5 3.94 -11.26 1.57
N LYS A 6 3.72 -10.88 2.81
CA LYS A 6 2.76 -9.85 3.17
C LYS A 6 3.49 -8.58 3.59
N ALA A 7 2.99 -7.45 3.12
CA ALA A 7 3.48 -6.14 3.55
C ALA A 7 2.29 -5.23 3.85
N TYR A 8 2.52 -4.28 4.73
CA TYR A 8 1.55 -3.20 4.99
C TYR A 8 2.11 -1.90 4.48
N VAL A 9 1.27 -1.07 3.90
CA VAL A 9 1.63 0.25 3.44
C VAL A 9 0.75 1.26 4.15
N LEU A 10 1.39 2.19 4.84
CA LEU A 10 0.72 3.27 5.56
C LEU A 10 0.91 4.54 4.74
N VAL A 11 -0.19 5.18 4.39
CA VAL A 11 -0.18 6.30 3.44
C VAL A 11 -0.68 7.57 4.11
N VAL A 12 0.07 8.66 3.89
CA VAL A 12 -0.40 10.00 4.20
C VAL A 12 -0.82 10.64 2.87
N ALA A 13 -2.07 11.05 2.79
CA ALA A 13 -2.64 11.64 1.59
C ALA A 13 -2.91 13.13 1.81
N ASP A 14 -3.00 13.88 0.71
CA ASP A 14 -3.40 15.27 0.77
C ASP A 14 -4.85 15.39 1.27
N PRO A 15 -5.15 16.43 2.04
CA PRO A 15 -6.52 16.66 2.49
C PRO A 15 -7.49 16.71 1.31
N GLY A 16 -8.61 16.00 1.46
CA GLY A 16 -9.64 15.95 0.43
C GLY A 16 -9.36 14.97 -0.70
N LYS A 17 -8.20 14.32 -0.72
CA LYS A 17 -7.86 13.37 -1.79
C LYS A 17 -7.82 11.92 -1.34
N THR A 18 -8.06 11.66 -0.07
CA THR A 18 -7.92 10.34 0.51
C THR A 18 -8.79 9.29 -0.19
N LYS A 19 -10.05 9.62 -0.48
CA LYS A 19 -10.95 8.66 -1.14
C LYS A 19 -10.51 8.32 -2.56
N GLY A 20 -10.04 9.32 -3.31
CA GLY A 20 -9.54 9.09 -4.66
C GLY A 20 -8.30 8.21 -4.66
N VAL A 21 -7.39 8.47 -3.74
CA VAL A 21 -6.19 7.64 -3.57
C VAL A 21 -6.58 6.21 -3.22
N LEU A 22 -7.51 6.05 -2.27
CA LEU A 22 -7.97 4.73 -1.84
C LEU A 22 -8.55 3.92 -3.01
N GLU A 23 -9.36 4.55 -3.85
CA GLU A 23 -9.95 3.87 -5.00
C GLU A 23 -8.91 3.40 -5.99
N VAL A 24 -7.90 4.22 -6.27
CA VAL A 24 -6.82 3.83 -7.18
C VAL A 24 -6.01 2.69 -6.57
N MET A 25 -5.71 2.76 -5.29
CA MET A 25 -4.96 1.70 -4.61
C MET A 25 -5.67 0.35 -4.70
N ARG A 26 -6.99 0.35 -4.59
CA ARG A 26 -7.79 -0.88 -4.66
C ARG A 26 -7.73 -1.58 -6.02
N ARG A 27 -7.30 -0.87 -7.07
CA ARG A 27 -7.20 -1.43 -8.42
C ARG A 27 -5.82 -1.98 -8.72
N ILE A 28 -4.86 -1.78 -7.83
CA ILE A 28 -3.49 -2.23 -8.04
C ILE A 28 -3.39 -3.73 -7.74
N GLU A 29 -2.85 -4.48 -8.70
CA GLU A 29 -2.59 -5.90 -8.49
C GLU A 29 -1.59 -6.07 -7.36
N GLY A 30 -1.87 -6.98 -6.44
CA GLY A 30 -1.06 -7.20 -5.25
C GLY A 30 -1.60 -6.51 -4.01
N VAL A 31 -2.42 -5.48 -4.17
CA VAL A 31 -3.11 -4.84 -3.04
C VAL A 31 -4.39 -5.63 -2.77
N THR A 32 -4.41 -6.36 -1.66
CA THR A 32 -5.51 -7.23 -1.30
C THR A 32 -6.57 -6.55 -0.45
N GLU A 33 -6.15 -5.61 0.38
CA GLU A 33 -7.06 -4.81 1.19
C GLU A 33 -6.52 -3.40 1.29
N SER A 34 -7.43 -2.43 1.38
CA SER A 34 -7.06 -1.07 1.70
C SER A 34 -8.23 -0.39 2.38
N HIS A 35 -7.91 0.39 3.41
CA HIS A 35 -8.90 1.03 4.25
C HIS A 35 -8.47 2.46 4.59
N GLU A 36 -9.44 3.34 4.63
CA GLU A 36 -9.25 4.66 5.21
C GLU A 36 -9.20 4.50 6.72
N VAL A 37 -8.25 5.13 7.39
CA VAL A 37 -8.08 5.01 8.83
C VAL A 37 -7.96 6.38 9.46
N MET A 38 -8.14 6.43 10.77
CA MET A 38 -7.98 7.63 11.57
C MET A 38 -6.71 7.48 12.39
N GLY A 39 -5.88 8.52 12.43
CA GLY A 39 -4.63 8.50 13.19
C GLY A 39 -3.53 9.23 12.44
N PRO A 40 -2.26 8.86 12.66
CA PRO A 40 -1.13 9.53 12.01
C PRO A 40 -1.04 9.23 10.52
N TYR A 41 -1.78 8.27 10.03
CA TYR A 41 -1.87 7.92 8.61
C TYR A 41 -3.31 8.00 8.16
N ASP A 42 -3.51 8.11 6.85
CA ASP A 42 -4.86 8.24 6.27
C ASP A 42 -5.37 6.94 5.67
N ILE A 43 -4.45 6.10 5.18
CA ILE A 43 -4.81 4.82 4.56
C ILE A 43 -3.85 3.75 5.03
N VAL A 44 -4.38 2.55 5.27
CA VAL A 44 -3.59 1.35 5.45
C VAL A 44 -3.96 0.37 4.35
N ALA A 45 -2.94 -0.21 3.70
CA ALA A 45 -3.15 -1.22 2.68
C ALA A 45 -2.35 -2.46 3.01
N GLU A 46 -2.86 -3.60 2.58
CA GLU A 46 -2.19 -4.88 2.70
C GLU A 46 -1.79 -5.36 1.32
N ILE A 47 -0.53 -5.73 1.16
CA ILE A 47 0.01 -6.20 -0.10
C ILE A 47 0.44 -7.65 0.06
N HIS A 48 0.05 -8.49 -0.91
CA HIS A 48 0.49 -9.88 -0.98
C HIS A 48 1.24 -10.09 -2.29
N VAL A 49 2.46 -10.59 -2.19
CA VAL A 49 3.29 -10.90 -3.36
C VAL A 49 3.98 -12.24 -3.17
N ASP A 50 4.39 -12.85 -4.27
CA ASP A 50 5.10 -14.12 -4.25
C ASP A 50 6.60 -13.92 -4.00
N ASN A 51 7.14 -12.80 -4.43
CA ASN A 51 8.56 -12.49 -4.31
C ASN A 51 8.77 -11.15 -3.62
N LEU A 52 9.73 -11.12 -2.71
CA LEU A 52 10.07 -9.89 -2.00
C LEU A 52 10.46 -8.76 -2.96
N THR A 53 11.07 -9.10 -4.10
CA THR A 53 11.48 -8.13 -5.11
C THR A 53 10.32 -7.44 -5.81
N ASP A 54 9.10 -7.98 -5.69
CA ASP A 54 7.92 -7.35 -6.28
C ASP A 54 7.44 -6.14 -5.46
N ILE A 55 7.82 -6.05 -4.18
CA ILE A 55 7.36 -4.98 -3.30
C ILE A 55 7.84 -3.60 -3.77
N PRO A 56 9.14 -3.39 -4.09
CA PRO A 56 9.57 -2.07 -4.57
C PRO A 56 8.85 -1.61 -5.82
N SER A 57 8.52 -2.54 -6.73
CA SER A 57 7.78 -2.21 -7.95
C SER A 57 6.39 -1.70 -7.63
N ILE A 58 5.67 -2.39 -6.73
CA ILE A 58 4.33 -1.97 -6.34
C ILE A 58 4.37 -0.63 -5.63
N LEU A 59 5.29 -0.47 -4.68
CA LEU A 59 5.40 0.77 -3.91
C LEU A 59 5.88 1.95 -4.76
N GLY A 60 6.97 1.76 -5.48
CA GLY A 60 7.61 2.84 -6.22
C GLY A 60 6.92 3.18 -7.51
N ASP A 61 6.55 2.16 -8.30
CA ASP A 61 6.03 2.37 -9.64
C ASP A 61 4.52 2.53 -9.70
N LYS A 62 3.81 2.03 -8.71
CA LYS A 62 2.35 2.05 -8.73
C LYS A 62 1.75 2.94 -7.66
N ILE A 63 2.10 2.71 -6.40
CA ILE A 63 1.47 3.44 -5.29
C ILE A 63 1.97 4.88 -5.21
N ARG A 64 3.27 5.09 -5.19
CA ARG A 64 3.84 6.44 -5.03
C ARG A 64 3.49 7.40 -6.17
N ARG A 65 3.11 6.87 -7.31
CA ARG A 65 2.71 7.68 -8.46
C ARG A 65 1.28 8.18 -8.39
N ILE A 66 0.50 7.71 -7.44
CA ILE A 66 -0.89 8.14 -7.31
C ILE A 66 -0.90 9.61 -6.88
N ALA A 67 -1.61 10.44 -7.64
CA ALA A 67 -1.77 11.84 -7.28
C ALA A 67 -2.49 11.96 -5.95
N GLY A 68 -1.97 12.80 -5.06
CA GLY A 68 -2.55 13.01 -3.75
C GLY A 68 -1.85 12.29 -2.61
N ILE A 69 -0.85 11.45 -2.90
CA ILE A 69 -0.04 10.83 -1.87
C ILE A 69 1.09 11.77 -1.46
N GLN A 70 1.22 12.03 -0.17
CA GLN A 70 2.34 12.80 0.38
C GLN A 70 3.51 11.90 0.74
N SER A 71 3.24 10.79 1.43
CA SER A 71 4.28 9.87 1.86
C SER A 71 3.72 8.47 2.06
N THR A 72 4.61 7.49 2.00
CA THR A 72 4.29 6.09 2.27
C THR A 72 5.31 5.52 3.24
N THR A 73 4.84 4.66 4.13
CA THR A 73 5.68 3.88 5.03
C THR A 73 5.30 2.42 4.83
N SER A 74 6.28 1.57 4.57
CA SER A 74 6.00 0.16 4.34
C SER A 74 6.59 -0.71 5.43
N LEU A 75 5.84 -1.73 5.80
CA LEU A 75 6.23 -2.71 6.81
C LEU A 75 6.11 -4.10 6.18
N VAL A 76 7.21 -4.79 6.05
CA VAL A 76 7.20 -6.15 5.50
C VAL A 76 7.18 -7.13 6.66
N THR A 77 6.25 -8.07 6.62
CA THR A 77 6.17 -9.08 7.68
C THR A 77 7.35 -10.02 7.61
N LEU A 78 7.86 -10.40 8.76
CA LEU A 78 8.90 -11.42 8.85
C LEU A 78 8.26 -12.78 9.06
N PRO A 79 8.88 -13.86 8.57
CA PRO A 79 8.38 -15.20 8.85
C PRO A 79 8.49 -15.50 10.34
N ASP A 80 7.54 -16.28 10.83
CA ASP A 80 7.52 -16.73 12.24
C ASP A 80 8.58 -17.80 12.51
#